data_636f5730f0e6b6df27038df10ab17237
#
_entry.id   636f5730f0e6b6df27038df10ab17237
#
_cell.length_a   1.000
_cell.length_b   1.000
_cell.length_c   1.000
_cell.angle_alpha   90.00
_cell.angle_beta   90.00
_cell.angle_gamma   90.00
#
_symmetry.space_group_name_H-M   'P 1'
#
loop_
_entity.id
_entity.type
_entity.pdbx_description
1 polymer ?
#
loop_
_entity_poly.entity_id
_entity_poly.type
_entity_poly.pdbx_seq_one_letter_code
_entity_poly.pdbx_strand_id
1 'polypeptide(L)'
;MVLVRQVAEYIINSGGKRMRPALVLLAAGALGYQGARHHEMAAVVEFIHTATLLHDDVVDESDLRRGRDTANAMFGNAASVLVGDFLYSRAFQMMVAVDNMRIMQVLSDATNVIAEGEVLQLMNCHDADVDEARYMQVIHYKTAKLFEAAAQLGAVIAEVDPELESTLGCYGRHLGTAFQLVDDALDYSATDEQLGKNIGDDLAEGKPTLPLLYAMWRGTPAQAAIIRAAILEGGRERIKEISAAIESTGAITYTFALAEAEAAKARAALAAVPRSPYLDALQALTRFAVERQS
;
A
#
# COMPACT_ATOMS: atom_id res chain seq x y z
N MET A 1 4.89 -1.28 28.49
CA MET A 1 3.76 -2.24 28.68
C MET A 1 4.11 -3.54 27.95
N VAL A 2 3.89 -4.69 28.60
CA VAL A 2 4.31 -6.01 28.06
C VAL A 2 3.56 -6.33 26.75
N LEU A 3 2.24 -6.17 26.74
CA LEU A 3 1.41 -6.47 25.56
C LEU A 3 1.80 -5.65 24.32
N VAL A 4 2.01 -4.35 24.48
CA VAL A 4 2.46 -3.48 23.36
C VAL A 4 3.75 -4.00 22.74
N ARG A 5 4.70 -4.40 23.59
CA ARG A 5 5.97 -4.95 23.11
C ARG A 5 5.77 -6.28 22.38
N GLN A 6 4.98 -7.19 22.92
CA GLN A 6 4.73 -8.51 22.32
C GLN A 6 4.06 -8.38 20.93
N VAL A 7 3.00 -7.59 20.82
CA VAL A 7 2.28 -7.39 19.54
C VAL A 7 3.16 -6.65 18.55
N ALA A 8 3.86 -5.57 18.97
CA ALA A 8 4.74 -4.82 18.08
C ALA A 8 5.93 -5.68 17.59
N GLU A 9 6.58 -6.45 18.47
CA GLU A 9 7.64 -7.39 18.07
C GLU A 9 7.10 -8.47 17.13
N TYR A 10 5.89 -8.97 17.35
CA TYR A 10 5.27 -9.96 16.49
C TYR A 10 5.09 -9.43 15.06
N ILE A 11 4.44 -8.27 14.89
CA ILE A 11 4.17 -7.71 13.56
C ILE A 11 5.46 -7.23 12.86
N ILE A 12 6.41 -6.65 13.59
CA ILE A 12 7.71 -6.24 13.03
C ILE A 12 8.48 -7.46 12.51
N ASN A 13 8.49 -8.57 13.25
CA ASN A 13 9.20 -9.79 12.87
C ASN A 13 8.43 -10.65 11.84
N SER A 14 7.19 -10.31 11.51
CA SER A 14 6.42 -10.96 10.45
C SER A 14 6.89 -10.58 9.04
N GLY A 15 8.00 -9.85 8.93
CA GLY A 15 8.60 -9.48 7.66
C GLY A 15 8.03 -8.18 7.08
N GLY A 16 8.25 -7.99 5.78
CA GLY A 16 7.81 -6.83 5.02
C GLY A 16 8.94 -6.20 4.22
N LYS A 17 8.58 -5.59 3.09
CA LYS A 17 9.54 -5.02 2.13
C LYS A 17 10.19 -3.71 2.62
N ARG A 18 9.67 -3.11 3.68
CA ARG A 18 10.16 -1.87 4.32
C ARG A 18 10.38 -0.72 3.32
N MET A 19 9.58 -0.66 2.26
CA MET A 19 9.74 0.33 1.20
C MET A 19 9.47 1.76 1.69
N ARG A 20 8.46 1.97 2.51
CA ARG A 20 8.09 3.30 3.00
C ARG A 20 9.20 3.93 3.87
N PRO A 21 9.74 3.28 4.91
CA PRO A 21 10.89 3.83 5.63
C PRO A 21 12.13 3.97 4.75
N ALA A 22 12.38 3.05 3.80
CA ALA A 22 13.48 3.18 2.85
C ALA A 22 13.33 4.42 1.96
N LEU A 23 12.13 4.77 1.55
CA LEU A 23 11.87 5.99 0.76
C LEU A 23 12.29 7.26 1.50
N VAL A 24 11.96 7.38 2.78
CA VAL A 24 12.39 8.54 3.59
C VAL A 24 13.92 8.67 3.57
N LEU A 25 14.61 7.54 3.82
CA LEU A 25 16.08 7.52 3.89
C LEU A 25 16.72 7.83 2.55
N LEU A 26 16.24 7.19 1.49
CA LEU A 26 16.79 7.33 0.14
C LEU A 26 16.51 8.73 -0.44
N ALA A 27 15.31 9.27 -0.23
CA ALA A 27 14.95 10.61 -0.68
C ALA A 27 15.81 11.66 0.01
N ALA A 28 15.96 11.60 1.34
CA ALA A 28 16.85 12.50 2.08
C ALA A 28 18.31 12.38 1.61
N GLY A 29 18.80 11.15 1.45
CA GLY A 29 20.17 10.89 0.97
C GLY A 29 20.40 11.39 -0.46
N ALA A 30 19.43 11.25 -1.37
CA ALA A 30 19.52 11.73 -2.75
C ALA A 30 19.64 13.27 -2.84
N LEU A 31 19.12 13.95 -1.83
CA LEU A 31 19.17 15.41 -1.67
C LEU A 31 20.36 15.88 -0.82
N GLY A 32 21.28 14.99 -0.47
CA GLY A 32 22.51 15.31 0.24
C GLY A 32 22.35 15.55 1.74
N TYR A 33 21.24 15.14 2.34
CA TYR A 33 21.04 15.31 3.78
C TYR A 33 22.03 14.47 4.61
N GLN A 34 22.66 15.10 5.61
CA GLN A 34 23.72 14.49 6.45
C GLN A 34 23.31 14.35 7.93
N GLY A 35 22.10 14.78 8.31
CA GLY A 35 21.64 14.72 9.69
C GLY A 35 21.07 13.33 10.08
N ALA A 36 20.42 13.27 11.26
CA ALA A 36 19.83 12.01 11.78
C ALA A 36 18.30 11.98 11.72
N ARG A 37 17.61 13.08 11.48
CA ARG A 37 16.14 13.19 11.53
C ARG A 37 15.42 12.25 10.55
N HIS A 38 16.05 11.89 9.43
CA HIS A 38 15.48 10.95 8.45
C HIS A 38 15.27 9.55 9.04
N HIS A 39 16.10 9.12 10.01
CA HIS A 39 15.89 7.85 10.72
C HIS A 39 14.64 7.91 11.60
N GLU A 40 14.42 9.01 12.29
CA GLU A 40 13.23 9.22 13.13
C GLU A 40 11.96 9.23 12.26
N MET A 41 11.98 9.93 11.13
CA MET A 41 10.84 9.99 10.22
C MET A 41 10.59 8.67 9.51
N ALA A 42 11.62 7.92 9.18
CA ALA A 42 11.48 6.55 8.69
C ALA A 42 10.75 5.65 9.71
N ALA A 43 11.09 5.79 11.00
CA ALA A 43 10.41 5.07 12.07
C ALA A 43 8.95 5.53 12.25
N VAL A 44 8.69 6.85 12.17
CA VAL A 44 7.32 7.41 12.24
C VAL A 44 6.44 6.84 11.14
N VAL A 45 6.92 6.85 9.89
CA VAL A 45 6.19 6.30 8.73
C VAL A 45 5.91 4.81 8.91
N GLU A 46 6.88 4.06 9.45
CA GLU A 46 6.70 2.62 9.71
C GLU A 46 5.73 2.37 10.87
N PHE A 47 5.69 3.23 11.89
CA PHE A 47 4.71 3.13 12.98
C PHE A 47 3.29 3.39 12.47
N ILE A 48 3.09 4.44 11.66
CA ILE A 48 1.80 4.71 11.02
C ILE A 48 1.38 3.51 10.18
N HIS A 49 2.25 3.01 9.31
CA HIS A 49 1.94 1.84 8.49
C HIS A 49 1.62 0.59 9.31
N THR A 50 2.38 0.34 10.39
CA THR A 50 2.13 -0.82 11.26
C THR A 50 0.80 -0.68 12.00
N ALA A 51 0.44 0.52 12.42
CA ALA A 51 -0.84 0.79 13.04
C ALA A 51 -2.01 0.53 12.07
N THR A 52 -1.90 0.99 10.81
CA THR A 52 -2.94 0.70 9.79
C THR A 52 -3.07 -0.79 9.55
N LEU A 53 -1.96 -1.54 9.44
CA LEU A 53 -2.03 -3.00 9.28
C LEU A 53 -2.73 -3.71 10.44
N LEU A 54 -2.51 -3.26 11.69
CA LEU A 54 -3.17 -3.83 12.87
C LEU A 54 -4.67 -3.56 12.90
N HIS A 55 -5.10 -2.40 12.39
CA HIS A 55 -6.51 -2.05 12.26
C HIS A 55 -7.16 -2.76 11.09
N ASP A 56 -6.50 -2.78 9.93
CA ASP A 56 -6.99 -3.45 8.71
C ASP A 56 -7.26 -4.93 8.94
N ASP A 57 -6.32 -5.66 9.59
CA ASP A 57 -6.51 -7.08 9.89
C ASP A 57 -7.78 -7.35 10.71
N VAL A 58 -8.20 -6.39 11.56
CA VAL A 58 -9.45 -6.50 12.34
C VAL A 58 -10.66 -6.16 11.50
N VAL A 59 -10.58 -5.11 10.66
CA VAL A 59 -11.69 -4.64 9.82
C VAL A 59 -11.99 -5.67 8.72
N ASP A 60 -10.93 -6.22 8.12
CA ASP A 60 -11.01 -7.22 7.04
C ASP A 60 -11.25 -8.65 7.58
N GLU A 61 -11.35 -8.83 8.90
CA GLU A 61 -11.48 -10.15 9.58
C GLU A 61 -10.41 -11.15 9.11
N SER A 62 -9.20 -10.68 8.80
CA SER A 62 -8.13 -11.47 8.21
C SER A 62 -7.48 -12.39 9.26
N ASP A 63 -7.33 -13.68 8.93
CA ASP A 63 -6.65 -14.67 9.78
C ASP A 63 -5.16 -14.80 9.45
N LEU A 64 -4.77 -14.54 8.20
CA LEU A 64 -3.41 -14.74 7.70
C LEU A 64 -2.83 -13.47 7.09
N ARG A 65 -1.55 -13.20 7.38
CA ARG A 65 -0.75 -12.16 6.74
C ARG A 65 0.67 -12.67 6.49
N ARG A 66 1.10 -12.69 5.24
CA ARG A 66 2.44 -13.18 4.84
C ARG A 66 2.71 -14.61 5.30
N GLY A 67 1.70 -15.48 5.21
CA GLY A 67 1.80 -16.89 5.60
C GLY A 67 1.88 -17.13 7.13
N ARG A 68 1.54 -16.14 7.94
CA ARG A 68 1.47 -16.24 9.41
C ARG A 68 0.12 -15.75 9.90
N ASP A 69 -0.28 -16.21 11.06
CA ASP A 69 -1.48 -15.69 11.73
C ASP A 69 -1.37 -14.18 11.89
N THR A 70 -2.49 -13.46 11.77
CA THR A 70 -2.54 -12.02 12.03
C THR A 70 -2.42 -11.71 13.52
N ALA A 71 -2.15 -10.46 13.88
CA ALA A 71 -2.06 -10.07 15.27
C ALA A 71 -3.41 -10.22 16.00
N ASN A 72 -4.53 -9.96 15.32
CA ASN A 72 -5.87 -10.16 15.89
C ASN A 72 -6.21 -11.65 16.08
N ALA A 73 -5.77 -12.54 15.20
CA ALA A 73 -5.92 -13.99 15.38
C ALA A 73 -5.12 -14.50 16.60
N MET A 74 -3.89 -13.98 16.80
CA MET A 74 -3.00 -14.39 17.89
C MET A 74 -3.32 -13.77 19.26
N PHE A 75 -3.69 -12.48 19.29
CA PHE A 75 -3.82 -11.69 20.53
C PHE A 75 -5.24 -11.17 20.77
N GLY A 76 -6.15 -11.38 19.80
CA GLY A 76 -7.53 -10.88 19.80
C GLY A 76 -7.67 -9.44 19.26
N ASN A 77 -8.86 -9.13 18.75
CA ASN A 77 -9.18 -7.86 18.10
C ASN A 77 -8.89 -6.64 19.01
N ALA A 78 -9.27 -6.72 20.28
CA ALA A 78 -9.06 -5.61 21.23
C ALA A 78 -7.57 -5.28 21.41
N ALA A 79 -6.69 -6.30 21.48
CA ALA A 79 -5.25 -6.10 21.59
C ALA A 79 -4.68 -5.47 20.31
N SER A 80 -5.11 -5.94 19.13
CA SER A 80 -4.67 -5.40 17.86
C SER A 80 -5.03 -3.93 17.73
N VAL A 81 -6.29 -3.57 17.95
CA VAL A 81 -6.78 -2.17 17.89
C VAL A 81 -6.02 -1.27 18.87
N LEU A 82 -5.94 -1.65 20.14
CA LEU A 82 -5.30 -0.81 21.18
C LEU A 82 -3.79 -0.63 20.96
N VAL A 83 -3.11 -1.63 20.42
CA VAL A 83 -1.69 -1.50 20.07
C VAL A 83 -1.52 -0.65 18.80
N GLY A 84 -2.40 -0.77 17.82
CA GLY A 84 -2.47 0.14 16.68
C GLY A 84 -2.62 1.60 17.13
N ASP A 85 -3.57 1.90 18.00
CA ASP A 85 -3.77 3.24 18.59
C ASP A 85 -2.53 3.74 19.33
N PHE A 86 -1.87 2.86 20.07
CA PHE A 86 -0.62 3.21 20.76
C PHE A 86 0.48 3.59 19.77
N LEU A 87 0.71 2.80 18.72
CA LEU A 87 1.73 3.08 17.70
C LEU A 87 1.43 4.38 16.98
N TYR A 88 0.17 4.60 16.62
CA TYR A 88 -0.30 5.81 15.98
C TYR A 88 -0.05 7.05 16.87
N SER A 89 -0.48 7.00 18.13
CA SER A 89 -0.23 8.05 19.11
C SER A 89 1.26 8.31 19.33
N ARG A 90 2.08 7.26 19.35
CA ARG A 90 3.52 7.38 19.48
C ARG A 90 4.16 8.04 18.27
N ALA A 91 3.70 7.72 17.05
CA ALA A 91 4.13 8.40 15.84
C ALA A 91 3.88 9.91 15.93
N PHE A 92 2.70 10.35 16.38
CA PHE A 92 2.40 11.78 16.58
C PHE A 92 3.31 12.43 17.62
N GLN A 93 3.59 11.76 18.75
CA GLN A 93 4.56 12.28 19.72
C GLN A 93 5.95 12.47 19.13
N MET A 94 6.41 11.54 18.29
CA MET A 94 7.71 11.65 17.62
C MET A 94 7.71 12.79 16.59
N MET A 95 6.63 12.98 15.83
CA MET A 95 6.48 14.10 14.90
C MET A 95 6.57 15.45 15.62
N VAL A 96 5.89 15.61 16.75
CA VAL A 96 5.94 16.84 17.56
C VAL A 96 7.36 17.10 18.07
N ALA A 97 8.10 16.08 18.48
CA ALA A 97 9.45 16.20 18.99
C ALA A 97 10.47 16.70 17.94
N VAL A 98 10.17 16.54 16.65
CA VAL A 98 11.02 17.07 15.55
C VAL A 98 10.91 18.58 15.40
N ASP A 99 9.85 19.18 15.93
CA ASP A 99 9.59 20.64 15.90
C ASP A 99 9.65 21.24 14.48
N ASN A 100 8.95 20.58 13.54
CA ASN A 100 8.86 21.03 12.15
C ASN A 100 7.39 20.94 11.69
N MET A 101 6.75 22.11 11.52
CA MET A 101 5.34 22.19 11.14
C MET A 101 5.05 21.63 9.74
N ARG A 102 6.03 21.66 8.81
CA ARG A 102 5.83 21.08 7.49
C ARG A 102 5.74 19.55 7.56
N ILE A 103 6.57 18.92 8.38
CA ILE A 103 6.46 17.47 8.68
C ILE A 103 5.10 17.14 9.28
N MET A 104 4.64 17.93 10.25
CA MET A 104 3.31 17.76 10.85
C MET A 104 2.19 17.85 9.80
N GLN A 105 2.22 18.83 8.91
CA GLN A 105 1.25 18.98 7.82
C GLN A 105 1.24 17.77 6.90
N VAL A 106 2.40 17.39 6.37
CA VAL A 106 2.52 16.25 5.44
C VAL A 106 1.95 14.96 6.03
N LEU A 107 2.27 14.68 7.29
CA LEU A 107 1.83 13.44 7.93
C LEU A 107 0.39 13.49 8.43
N SER A 108 -0.09 14.63 8.94
CA SER A 108 -1.50 14.78 9.32
C SER A 108 -2.42 14.68 8.11
N ASP A 109 -2.07 15.33 7.01
CA ASP A 109 -2.81 15.22 5.75
C ASP A 109 -2.78 13.78 5.21
N ALA A 110 -1.61 13.13 5.27
CA ALA A 110 -1.48 11.75 4.82
C ALA A 110 -2.35 10.80 5.65
N THR A 111 -2.32 10.91 6.98
CA THR A 111 -3.10 10.05 7.86
C THR A 111 -4.60 10.27 7.73
N ASN A 112 -5.05 11.52 7.52
CA ASN A 112 -6.46 11.80 7.24
C ASN A 112 -6.91 11.17 5.91
N VAL A 113 -6.13 11.35 4.83
CA VAL A 113 -6.46 10.78 3.51
C VAL A 113 -6.45 9.25 3.54
N ILE A 114 -5.53 8.63 4.31
CA ILE A 114 -5.52 7.17 4.47
C ILE A 114 -6.81 6.71 5.17
N ALA A 115 -7.23 7.36 6.23
CA ALA A 115 -8.48 7.04 6.91
C ALA A 115 -9.71 7.21 5.99
N GLU A 116 -9.74 8.26 5.16
CA GLU A 116 -10.76 8.41 4.11
C GLU A 116 -10.70 7.25 3.11
N GLY A 117 -9.51 6.78 2.74
CA GLY A 117 -9.29 5.65 1.83
C GLY A 117 -9.83 4.33 2.38
N GLU A 118 -9.67 4.09 3.68
CA GLU A 118 -10.26 2.92 4.37
C GLU A 118 -11.79 2.95 4.32
N VAL A 119 -12.38 4.11 4.61
CA VAL A 119 -13.84 4.28 4.53
C VAL A 119 -14.34 4.10 3.09
N LEU A 120 -13.61 4.65 2.10
CA LEU A 120 -13.96 4.47 0.68
C LEU A 120 -13.88 3.00 0.26
N GLN A 121 -12.86 2.27 0.69
CA GLN A 121 -12.75 0.83 0.42
C GLN A 121 -13.93 0.07 1.03
N LEU A 122 -14.25 0.33 2.30
CA LEU A 122 -15.40 -0.29 2.97
C LEU A 122 -16.72 -0.02 2.23
N MET A 123 -16.92 1.20 1.74
CA MET A 123 -18.11 1.55 0.94
C MET A 123 -18.13 0.89 -0.44
N ASN A 124 -16.97 0.53 -0.99
CA ASN A 124 -16.84 -0.14 -2.28
C ASN A 124 -16.88 -1.68 -2.16
N CYS A 125 -16.68 -2.24 -0.96
CA CYS A 125 -16.85 -3.67 -0.75
C CYS A 125 -18.26 -4.11 -1.14
N HIS A 126 -18.37 -5.25 -1.83
CA HIS A 126 -19.61 -5.78 -2.35
C HIS A 126 -20.35 -4.87 -3.37
N ASP A 127 -19.66 -3.86 -3.94
CA ASP A 127 -20.20 -3.01 -5.01
C ASP A 127 -19.59 -3.40 -6.37
N ALA A 128 -20.35 -4.12 -7.19
CA ALA A 128 -19.90 -4.53 -8.53
C ALA A 128 -20.05 -3.40 -9.59
N ASP A 129 -20.50 -2.22 -9.22
CA ASP A 129 -20.62 -1.05 -10.11
C ASP A 129 -19.48 -0.05 -9.91
N VAL A 130 -18.43 -0.42 -9.18
CA VAL A 130 -17.20 0.36 -9.06
C VAL A 130 -16.54 0.47 -10.44
N ASP A 131 -16.24 1.71 -10.86
CA ASP A 131 -15.45 1.99 -12.06
C ASP A 131 -13.95 2.11 -11.75
N GLU A 132 -13.14 2.21 -12.81
CA GLU A 132 -11.68 2.33 -12.67
C GLU A 132 -11.28 3.59 -11.88
N ALA A 133 -11.99 4.70 -12.02
CA ALA A 133 -11.67 5.95 -11.33
C ALA A 133 -11.89 5.81 -9.81
N ARG A 134 -12.99 5.20 -9.37
CA ARG A 134 -13.26 4.91 -7.95
C ARG A 134 -12.25 3.92 -7.37
N TYR A 135 -11.92 2.86 -8.13
CA TYR A 135 -10.88 1.92 -7.75
C TYR A 135 -9.52 2.62 -7.57
N MET A 136 -9.09 3.42 -8.54
CA MET A 136 -7.83 4.16 -8.46
C MET A 136 -7.82 5.17 -7.31
N GLN A 137 -8.97 5.76 -6.97
CA GLN A 137 -9.07 6.66 -5.81
C GLN A 137 -8.78 5.92 -4.51
N VAL A 138 -9.31 4.71 -4.31
CA VAL A 138 -9.00 3.88 -3.13
C VAL A 138 -7.50 3.59 -3.05
N ILE A 139 -6.87 3.16 -4.16
CA ILE A 139 -5.43 2.92 -4.21
C ILE A 139 -4.64 4.17 -3.82
N HIS A 140 -4.99 5.33 -4.38
CA HIS A 140 -4.30 6.57 -4.08
C HIS A 140 -4.41 6.94 -2.60
N TYR A 141 -5.61 6.81 -2.02
CA TYR A 141 -5.87 7.24 -0.65
C TYR A 141 -5.31 6.24 0.36
N LYS A 142 -5.64 4.96 0.24
CA LYS A 142 -5.25 3.93 1.20
C LYS A 142 -3.76 3.59 1.14
N THR A 143 -3.21 3.44 -0.05
CA THR A 143 -1.86 2.89 -0.23
C THR A 143 -0.84 3.93 -0.68
N ALA A 144 -1.09 4.63 -1.79
CA ALA A 144 -0.10 5.50 -2.41
C ALA A 144 0.20 6.75 -1.57
N LYS A 145 -0.76 7.22 -0.77
CA LYS A 145 -0.61 8.43 0.06
C LYS A 145 0.53 8.35 1.06
N LEU A 146 0.75 7.20 1.70
CA LEU A 146 1.87 7.05 2.63
C LEU A 146 3.23 6.91 1.91
N PHE A 147 3.26 6.39 0.68
CA PHE A 147 4.45 6.42 -0.17
C PHE A 147 4.78 7.86 -0.61
N GLU A 148 3.77 8.64 -1.00
CA GLU A 148 3.89 10.06 -1.31
C GLU A 148 4.49 10.83 -0.13
N ALA A 149 3.88 10.71 1.05
CA ALA A 149 4.35 11.36 2.26
C ALA A 149 5.79 10.93 2.62
N ALA A 150 6.12 9.64 2.52
CA ALA A 150 7.44 9.13 2.84
C ALA A 150 8.55 9.75 1.95
N ALA A 151 8.31 9.83 0.64
CA ALA A 151 9.26 10.47 -0.29
C ALA A 151 9.34 11.99 -0.06
N GLN A 152 8.19 12.64 0.18
CA GLN A 152 8.11 14.07 0.46
C GLN A 152 8.82 14.44 1.76
N LEU A 153 8.72 13.63 2.82
CA LEU A 153 9.44 13.85 4.08
C LEU A 153 10.96 13.93 3.88
N GLY A 154 11.52 13.08 3.00
CA GLY A 154 12.95 13.16 2.66
C GLY A 154 13.35 14.53 2.12
N ALA A 155 12.49 15.14 1.29
CA ALA A 155 12.69 16.48 0.75
C ALA A 155 12.53 17.57 1.82
N VAL A 156 11.48 17.47 2.65
CA VAL A 156 11.23 18.42 3.75
C VAL A 156 12.41 18.45 4.73
N ILE A 157 12.95 17.28 5.08
CA ILE A 157 14.11 17.16 5.99
C ILE A 157 15.38 17.75 5.38
N ALA A 158 15.54 17.61 4.06
CA ALA A 158 16.67 18.18 3.34
C ALA A 158 16.52 19.69 3.04
N GLU A 159 15.38 20.29 3.44
CA GLU A 159 15.09 21.72 3.31
C GLU A 159 15.22 22.24 1.86
N VAL A 160 14.78 21.41 0.89
CA VAL A 160 14.78 21.80 -0.53
C VAL A 160 13.60 22.71 -0.86
N ASP A 161 13.61 23.28 -2.07
CA ASP A 161 12.52 24.12 -2.55
C ASP A 161 11.19 23.31 -2.70
N PRO A 162 10.02 24.00 -2.66
CA PRO A 162 8.72 23.35 -2.72
C PRO A 162 8.45 22.59 -4.03
N GLU A 163 9.11 22.95 -5.14
CA GLU A 163 8.94 22.27 -6.42
C GLU A 163 9.60 20.89 -6.38
N LEU A 164 10.79 20.76 -5.83
CA LEU A 164 11.49 19.51 -5.66
C LEU A 164 10.80 18.63 -4.59
N GLU A 165 10.27 19.25 -3.51
CA GLU A 165 9.43 18.56 -2.52
C GLU A 165 8.20 17.92 -3.19
N SER A 166 7.47 18.69 -4.03
CA SER A 166 6.30 18.22 -4.78
C SER A 166 6.68 17.11 -5.76
N THR A 167 7.82 17.24 -6.42
CA THR A 167 8.36 16.25 -7.35
C THR A 167 8.61 14.90 -6.68
N LEU A 168 9.21 14.89 -5.50
CA LEU A 168 9.40 13.66 -4.73
C LEU A 168 8.09 13.09 -4.20
N GLY A 169 7.14 13.93 -3.80
CA GLY A 169 5.79 13.48 -3.49
C GLY A 169 5.13 12.77 -4.68
N CYS A 170 5.23 13.36 -5.87
CA CYS A 170 4.74 12.77 -7.12
C CYS A 170 5.39 11.41 -7.41
N TYR A 171 6.71 11.30 -7.25
CA TYR A 171 7.44 10.03 -7.35
C TYR A 171 6.87 8.98 -6.39
N GLY A 172 6.72 9.32 -5.11
CA GLY A 172 6.20 8.41 -4.09
C GLY A 172 4.79 7.94 -4.40
N ARG A 173 3.90 8.85 -4.82
CA ARG A 173 2.52 8.53 -5.22
C ARG A 173 2.47 7.52 -6.37
N HIS A 174 3.20 7.76 -7.45
CA HIS A 174 3.21 6.85 -8.60
C HIS A 174 3.84 5.49 -8.26
N LEU A 175 4.90 5.47 -7.44
CA LEU A 175 5.49 4.23 -6.95
C LEU A 175 4.50 3.41 -6.11
N GLY A 176 3.78 4.06 -5.19
CA GLY A 176 2.79 3.41 -4.34
C GLY A 176 1.60 2.87 -5.14
N THR A 177 1.17 3.61 -6.17
CA THR A 177 0.13 3.16 -7.10
C THR A 177 0.58 1.93 -7.89
N ALA A 178 1.77 1.96 -8.48
CA ALA A 178 2.34 0.81 -9.21
C ALA A 178 2.45 -0.41 -8.28
N PHE A 179 2.90 -0.19 -7.05
CA PHE A 179 3.02 -1.24 -6.04
C PHE A 179 1.68 -1.92 -5.74
N GLN A 180 0.59 -1.17 -5.55
CA GLN A 180 -0.72 -1.75 -5.25
C GLN A 180 -1.31 -2.48 -6.46
N LEU A 181 -1.19 -1.91 -7.67
CA LEU A 181 -1.67 -2.57 -8.89
C LEU A 181 -1.03 -3.95 -9.08
N VAL A 182 0.26 -4.08 -8.75
CA VAL A 182 0.94 -5.37 -8.80
C VAL A 182 0.46 -6.31 -7.69
N ASP A 183 0.20 -5.81 -6.46
CA ASP A 183 -0.38 -6.62 -5.38
C ASP A 183 -1.71 -7.23 -5.83
N ASP A 184 -2.60 -6.41 -6.38
CA ASP A 184 -3.92 -6.84 -6.84
C ASP A 184 -3.83 -7.84 -8.02
N ALA A 185 -2.85 -7.68 -8.92
CA ALA A 185 -2.62 -8.63 -10.00
C ALA A 185 -2.08 -9.98 -9.48
N LEU A 186 -1.20 -9.95 -8.48
CA LEU A 186 -0.61 -11.14 -7.88
C LEU A 186 -1.64 -11.97 -7.10
N ASP A 187 -2.66 -11.34 -6.51
CA ASP A 187 -3.74 -12.05 -5.81
C ASP A 187 -4.46 -13.09 -6.70
N TYR A 188 -4.37 -12.94 -8.03
CA TYR A 188 -4.98 -13.86 -9.02
C TYR A 188 -3.97 -14.58 -9.92
N SER A 189 -2.69 -14.26 -9.88
CA SER A 189 -1.69 -14.81 -10.82
C SER A 189 -0.60 -15.64 -10.16
N ALA A 190 -0.38 -15.49 -8.85
CA ALA A 190 0.62 -16.24 -8.12
C ALA A 190 0.05 -17.55 -7.56
N THR A 191 0.93 -18.52 -7.29
CA THR A 191 0.55 -19.76 -6.61
C THR A 191 0.40 -19.53 -5.10
N ASP A 192 -0.42 -20.34 -4.42
CA ASP A 192 -0.62 -20.28 -2.96
C ASP A 192 0.73 -20.30 -2.20
N GLU A 193 1.71 -21.09 -2.68
CA GLU A 193 3.05 -21.19 -2.09
C GLU A 193 3.85 -19.89 -2.23
N GLN A 194 3.64 -19.12 -3.32
CA GLN A 194 4.38 -17.88 -3.58
C GLN A 194 3.85 -16.70 -2.78
N LEU A 195 2.53 -16.65 -2.56
CA LEU A 195 1.88 -15.53 -1.86
C LEU A 195 1.91 -15.67 -0.34
N GLY A 196 1.96 -16.90 0.19
CA GLY A 196 1.68 -17.16 1.59
C GLY A 196 0.26 -16.74 2.03
N LYS A 197 -0.66 -16.66 1.05
CA LYS A 197 -2.07 -16.36 1.13
C LYS A 197 -2.82 -17.30 0.17
N ASN A 198 -4.13 -17.37 0.31
CA ASN A 198 -4.95 -18.07 -0.68
C ASN A 198 -5.21 -17.18 -1.91
N ILE A 199 -5.37 -17.76 -3.08
CA ILE A 199 -5.76 -17.02 -4.28
C ILE A 199 -7.16 -16.41 -4.08
N GLY A 200 -7.31 -15.12 -4.40
CA GLY A 200 -8.58 -14.41 -4.32
C GLY A 200 -8.97 -14.00 -2.89
N ASP A 201 -8.01 -13.69 -2.04
CA ASP A 201 -8.30 -13.14 -0.71
C ASP A 201 -9.09 -11.83 -0.82
N ASP A 202 -8.75 -10.93 -1.76
CA ASP A 202 -9.50 -9.70 -2.01
C ASP A 202 -10.96 -9.98 -2.43
N LEU A 203 -11.18 -11.03 -3.22
CA LEU A 203 -12.54 -11.45 -3.60
C LEU A 203 -13.33 -11.99 -2.41
N ALA A 204 -12.68 -12.77 -1.54
CA ALA A 204 -13.33 -13.31 -0.34
C ALA A 204 -13.86 -12.18 0.57
N GLU A 205 -13.16 -11.05 0.60
CA GLU A 205 -13.53 -9.84 1.32
C GLU A 205 -14.51 -8.94 0.53
N GLY A 206 -14.92 -9.36 -0.68
CA GLY A 206 -15.81 -8.60 -1.56
C GLY A 206 -15.17 -7.32 -2.16
N LYS A 207 -13.84 -7.25 -2.20
CA LYS A 207 -13.09 -6.10 -2.74
C LYS A 207 -13.11 -6.13 -4.28
N PRO A 208 -13.66 -5.11 -4.96
CA PRO A 208 -13.69 -5.04 -6.42
C PRO A 208 -12.34 -4.52 -6.96
N THR A 209 -11.34 -5.42 -7.05
CA THR A 209 -10.02 -5.07 -7.57
C THR A 209 -9.99 -5.05 -9.11
N LEU A 210 -9.00 -4.38 -9.70
CA LEU A 210 -8.94 -4.12 -11.14
C LEU A 210 -8.96 -5.40 -11.99
N PRO A 211 -8.29 -6.52 -11.63
CA PRO A 211 -8.41 -7.75 -12.38
C PRO A 211 -9.86 -8.25 -12.50
N LEU A 212 -10.64 -8.18 -11.42
CA LEU A 212 -12.07 -8.55 -11.43
C LEU A 212 -12.89 -7.59 -12.28
N LEU A 213 -12.74 -6.29 -12.05
CA LEU A 213 -13.47 -5.24 -12.76
C LEU A 213 -13.20 -5.31 -14.27
N TYR A 214 -11.94 -5.41 -14.68
CA TYR A 214 -11.58 -5.51 -16.09
C TYR A 214 -12.12 -6.78 -16.74
N ALA A 215 -12.03 -7.92 -16.05
CA ALA A 215 -12.58 -9.17 -16.54
C ALA A 215 -14.12 -9.08 -16.69
N MET A 216 -14.80 -8.39 -15.78
CA MET A 216 -16.24 -8.15 -15.86
C MET A 216 -16.59 -7.24 -17.05
N TRP A 217 -15.82 -6.19 -17.34
CA TRP A 217 -16.07 -5.26 -18.45
C TRP A 217 -15.76 -5.83 -19.82
N ARG A 218 -14.82 -6.79 -19.91
CA ARG A 218 -14.31 -7.33 -21.19
C ARG A 218 -14.76 -8.76 -21.48
N GLY A 219 -15.27 -9.46 -20.47
CA GLY A 219 -15.72 -10.83 -20.58
C GLY A 219 -17.06 -10.98 -21.29
N THR A 220 -17.44 -12.21 -21.52
CA THR A 220 -18.77 -12.55 -22.00
C THR A 220 -19.83 -12.20 -20.96
N PRO A 221 -21.12 -12.05 -21.33
CA PRO A 221 -22.20 -11.81 -20.35
C PRO A 221 -22.25 -12.85 -19.22
N ALA A 222 -21.92 -14.10 -19.53
CA ALA A 222 -21.89 -15.18 -18.51
C ALA A 222 -20.72 -14.97 -17.53
N GLN A 223 -19.52 -14.62 -18.01
CA GLN A 223 -18.38 -14.31 -17.15
C GLN A 223 -18.62 -13.07 -16.29
N ALA A 224 -19.17 -12.01 -16.90
CA ALA A 224 -19.53 -10.80 -16.16
C ALA A 224 -20.56 -11.08 -15.04
N ALA A 225 -21.56 -11.90 -15.30
CA ALA A 225 -22.56 -12.28 -14.31
C ALA A 225 -21.95 -13.08 -13.13
N ILE A 226 -21.01 -13.99 -13.43
CA ILE A 226 -20.29 -14.77 -12.41
C ILE A 226 -19.47 -13.87 -11.52
N ILE A 227 -18.65 -12.98 -12.09
CA ILE A 227 -17.78 -12.07 -11.35
C ILE A 227 -18.64 -11.10 -10.52
N ARG A 228 -19.71 -10.55 -11.12
CA ARG A 228 -20.63 -9.66 -10.41
C ARG A 228 -21.25 -10.34 -9.18
N ALA A 229 -21.74 -11.55 -9.32
CA ALA A 229 -22.31 -12.31 -8.21
C ALA A 229 -21.26 -12.55 -7.12
N ALA A 230 -20.02 -12.91 -7.49
CA ALA A 230 -18.95 -13.16 -6.54
C ALA A 230 -18.51 -11.88 -5.79
N ILE A 231 -18.49 -10.72 -6.43
CA ILE A 231 -18.22 -9.45 -5.73
C ILE A 231 -19.34 -9.14 -4.73
N LEU A 232 -20.61 -9.31 -5.13
CA LEU A 232 -21.77 -8.99 -4.29
C LEU A 232 -21.89 -9.92 -3.07
N GLU A 233 -21.57 -11.19 -3.23
CA GLU A 233 -21.72 -12.22 -2.19
C GLU A 233 -20.46 -12.38 -1.34
N GLY A 234 -19.29 -12.07 -1.89
CA GLY A 234 -17.98 -12.47 -1.36
C GLY A 234 -17.75 -13.98 -1.51
N GLY A 235 -16.59 -14.44 -1.04
CA GLY A 235 -16.28 -15.86 -1.03
C GLY A 235 -15.50 -16.36 -2.24
N ARG A 236 -15.02 -17.61 -2.16
CA ARG A 236 -14.11 -18.22 -3.14
C ARG A 236 -14.67 -19.43 -3.86
N GLU A 237 -15.96 -19.73 -3.70
CA GLU A 237 -16.60 -20.94 -4.21
C GLU A 237 -16.43 -21.10 -5.72
N ARG A 238 -16.36 -19.96 -6.44
CA ARG A 238 -16.22 -19.91 -7.90
C ARG A 238 -14.85 -19.43 -8.37
N ILE A 239 -13.83 -19.43 -7.53
CA ILE A 239 -12.50 -18.86 -7.84
C ILE A 239 -11.91 -19.43 -9.14
N LYS A 240 -12.10 -20.71 -9.44
CA LYS A 240 -11.59 -21.33 -10.68
C LYS A 240 -12.23 -20.74 -11.94
N GLU A 241 -13.54 -20.48 -11.91
CA GLU A 241 -14.27 -19.90 -13.04
C GLU A 241 -13.87 -18.41 -13.22
N ILE A 242 -13.68 -17.72 -12.11
CA ILE A 242 -13.25 -16.31 -12.07
C ILE A 242 -11.82 -16.18 -12.57
N SER A 243 -10.90 -17.03 -12.11
CA SER A 243 -9.51 -17.04 -12.62
C SER A 243 -9.44 -17.33 -14.12
N ALA A 244 -10.27 -18.25 -14.62
CA ALA A 244 -10.36 -18.50 -16.06
C ALA A 244 -10.92 -17.29 -16.85
N ALA A 245 -11.85 -16.54 -16.27
CA ALA A 245 -12.37 -15.31 -16.87
C ALA A 245 -11.31 -14.20 -16.87
N ILE A 246 -10.56 -14.01 -15.77
CA ILE A 246 -9.44 -13.07 -15.64
C ILE A 246 -8.36 -13.38 -16.68
N GLU A 247 -7.98 -14.64 -16.83
CA GLU A 247 -6.99 -15.09 -17.83
C GLU A 247 -7.48 -14.83 -19.26
N SER A 248 -8.69 -15.29 -19.61
CA SER A 248 -9.23 -15.19 -20.98
C SER A 248 -9.47 -13.77 -21.45
N THR A 249 -9.67 -12.81 -20.55
CA THR A 249 -9.88 -11.41 -20.86
C THR A 249 -8.58 -10.59 -20.91
N GLY A 250 -7.45 -11.16 -20.45
CA GLY A 250 -6.18 -10.47 -20.35
C GLY A 250 -6.12 -9.45 -19.21
N ALA A 251 -6.96 -9.59 -18.17
CA ALA A 251 -7.08 -8.64 -17.07
C ALA A 251 -5.77 -8.45 -16.30
N ILE A 252 -5.02 -9.52 -16.07
CA ILE A 252 -3.69 -9.47 -15.44
C ILE A 252 -2.71 -8.65 -16.28
N THR A 253 -2.67 -8.90 -17.60
CA THR A 253 -1.80 -8.14 -18.52
C THR A 253 -2.13 -6.65 -18.51
N TYR A 254 -3.43 -6.31 -18.50
CA TYR A 254 -3.88 -4.92 -18.40
C TYR A 254 -3.43 -4.28 -17.08
N THR A 255 -3.61 -4.95 -15.95
CA THR A 255 -3.24 -4.45 -14.63
C THR A 255 -1.72 -4.22 -14.53
N PHE A 256 -0.90 -5.16 -15.02
CA PHE A 256 0.56 -4.97 -15.08
C PHE A 256 0.98 -3.84 -16.04
N ALA A 257 0.31 -3.67 -17.18
CA ALA A 257 0.60 -2.56 -18.08
C ALA A 257 0.32 -1.19 -17.43
N LEU A 258 -0.75 -1.09 -16.65
CA LEU A 258 -1.07 0.12 -15.87
C LEU A 258 -0.03 0.35 -14.77
N ALA A 259 0.40 -0.70 -14.06
CA ALA A 259 1.45 -0.62 -13.06
C ALA A 259 2.78 -0.14 -13.66
N GLU A 260 3.16 -0.64 -14.83
CA GLU A 260 4.39 -0.19 -15.53
C GLU A 260 4.26 1.27 -16.00
N ALA A 261 3.09 1.70 -16.44
CA ALA A 261 2.85 3.10 -16.79
C ALA A 261 3.01 4.02 -15.56
N GLU A 262 2.53 3.63 -14.40
CA GLU A 262 2.73 4.34 -13.14
C GLU A 262 4.22 4.34 -12.71
N ALA A 263 4.91 3.22 -12.81
CA ALA A 263 6.34 3.14 -12.54
C ALA A 263 7.17 4.03 -13.50
N ALA A 264 6.77 4.15 -14.76
CA ALA A 264 7.39 5.07 -15.72
C ALA A 264 7.20 6.54 -15.31
N LYS A 265 6.00 6.93 -14.84
CA LYS A 265 5.75 8.27 -14.29
C LYS A 265 6.59 8.54 -13.04
N ALA A 266 6.72 7.54 -12.15
CA ALA A 266 7.60 7.65 -11.00
C ALA A 266 9.06 7.89 -11.42
N ARG A 267 9.59 7.12 -12.37
CA ARG A 267 10.96 7.35 -12.90
C ARG A 267 11.13 8.73 -13.53
N ALA A 268 10.14 9.20 -14.27
CA ALA A 268 10.17 10.53 -14.89
C ALA A 268 10.22 11.66 -13.84
N ALA A 269 9.52 11.53 -12.73
CA ALA A 269 9.55 12.48 -11.64
C ALA A 269 10.94 12.64 -11.02
N LEU A 270 11.80 11.62 -11.09
CA LEU A 270 13.16 11.68 -10.54
C LEU A 270 14.15 12.46 -11.44
N ALA A 271 13.75 12.97 -12.59
CA ALA A 271 14.66 13.64 -13.55
C ALA A 271 15.35 14.89 -12.98
N ALA A 272 14.70 15.60 -12.03
CA ALA A 272 15.24 16.78 -11.37
C ALA A 272 16.14 16.47 -10.17
N VAL A 273 16.19 15.20 -9.72
CA VAL A 273 16.97 14.79 -8.54
C VAL A 273 18.45 14.63 -8.92
N PRO A 274 19.40 15.17 -8.11
CA PRO A 274 20.82 15.06 -8.40
C PRO A 274 21.31 13.61 -8.50
N ARG A 275 22.27 13.37 -9.40
CA ARG A 275 22.88 12.03 -9.56
C ARG A 275 23.60 11.62 -8.28
N SER A 276 23.25 10.44 -7.79
CA SER A 276 23.83 9.84 -6.58
C SER A 276 23.51 8.36 -6.50
N PRO A 277 24.21 7.56 -5.69
CA PRO A 277 23.83 6.17 -5.42
C PRO A 277 22.41 6.04 -4.83
N TYR A 278 21.93 7.06 -4.12
CA TYR A 278 20.58 7.13 -3.60
C TYR A 278 19.53 7.30 -4.69
N LEU A 279 19.81 8.12 -5.72
CA LEU A 279 18.96 8.23 -6.90
C LEU A 279 18.87 6.89 -7.63
N ASP A 280 20.01 6.20 -7.81
CA ASP A 280 20.04 4.88 -8.45
C ASP A 280 19.18 3.87 -7.67
N ALA A 281 19.22 3.94 -6.33
CA ALA A 281 18.38 3.10 -5.47
C ALA A 281 16.89 3.47 -5.57
N LEU A 282 16.51 4.76 -5.64
CA LEU A 282 15.12 5.18 -5.89
C LEU A 282 14.61 4.66 -7.25
N GLN A 283 15.45 4.73 -8.29
CA GLN A 283 15.12 4.15 -9.60
C GLN A 283 14.98 2.62 -9.55
N ALA A 284 15.83 1.94 -8.76
CA ALA A 284 15.74 0.50 -8.57
C ALA A 284 14.44 0.09 -7.84
N LEU A 285 13.94 0.90 -6.90
CA LEU A 285 12.66 0.63 -6.24
C LEU A 285 11.48 0.64 -7.22
N THR A 286 11.52 1.46 -8.28
CA THR A 286 10.43 1.45 -9.29
C THR A 286 10.43 0.16 -10.10
N ARG A 287 11.61 -0.39 -10.43
CA ARG A 287 11.72 -1.70 -11.07
C ARG A 287 11.26 -2.81 -10.13
N PHE A 288 11.76 -2.79 -8.90
CA PHE A 288 11.36 -3.77 -7.88
C PHE A 288 9.83 -3.80 -7.67
N ALA A 289 9.15 -2.65 -7.70
CA ALA A 289 7.71 -2.59 -7.51
C ALA A 289 6.92 -3.35 -8.58
N VAL A 290 7.41 -3.39 -9.84
CA VAL A 290 6.72 -4.02 -10.97
C VAL A 290 7.25 -5.38 -11.37
N GLU A 291 8.51 -5.72 -11.01
CA GLU A 291 9.16 -6.99 -11.37
C GLU A 291 9.02 -8.07 -10.28
N ARG A 292 8.45 -7.74 -9.14
CA ARG A 292 8.28 -8.68 -8.02
C ARG A 292 7.27 -9.78 -8.34
N GLN A 293 7.48 -10.93 -7.72
CA GLN A 293 6.63 -12.12 -7.85
C GLN A 293 5.86 -12.44 -6.56
N SER A 294 6.05 -11.63 -5.52
CA SER A 294 5.42 -11.78 -4.20
C SER A 294 5.44 -10.46 -3.42
#